data_f7f3ca80c623aab8bdd9af7b7e7fc650
#
_entry.id   f7f3ca80c623aab8bdd9af7b7e7fc650
#
_cell.length_a   1.000
_cell.length_b   1.000
_cell.length_c   1.000
_cell.angle_alpha   90.00
_cell.angle_beta   90.00
_cell.angle_gamma   90.00
#
_symmetry.space_group_name_H-M   'P 1'
#
loop_
_entity.id
_entity.type
_entity.pdbx_description
1 polymer ?
#
loop_
_entity_poly.entity_id
_entity_poly.type
_entity_poly.pdbx_seq_one_letter_code
_entity_poly.pdbx_strand_id
1 'polypeptide(L)'
;MTLAIGDTAPDFEAETTEGKIRFHDWLGNSWGILFSHPKDFTPVCTTELGTMARLKPEFDKRNTKIIGISVDPVDNHKKWAVDIKEVVGFAPNYPMIGDPELKISKAYGMLPASTSGSSEGRTPADNQTVRNVFIIGPDKKIKLILVYPMTTGRNFDEVVRVLDSLQLTAKHRVSTPANWKQGEDVIIAGSVSDEEAKKIWPQGFKAPRPYIRIVPQPRG
;
A
#
# COMPACT_ATOMS: atom_id res chain seq x y z
N MET A 1 16.29 11.86 3.50
CA MET A 1 15.21 12.06 4.50
C MET A 1 14.35 10.81 4.44
N THR A 2 14.03 10.17 5.57
CA THR A 2 13.20 8.97 5.60
C THR A 2 11.74 9.39 5.67
N LEU A 3 10.89 8.88 4.78
CA LEU A 3 9.45 9.17 4.80
C LEU A 3 8.79 8.58 6.04
N ALA A 4 7.82 9.30 6.58
CA ALA A 4 7.05 8.91 7.75
C ALA A 4 5.54 8.94 7.47
N ILE A 5 4.75 8.32 8.35
CA ILE A 5 3.28 8.45 8.32
C ILE A 5 2.90 9.91 8.55
N GLY A 6 2.04 10.44 7.69
CA GLY A 6 1.62 11.83 7.68
C GLY A 6 2.38 12.72 6.70
N ASP A 7 3.55 12.31 6.21
CA ASP A 7 4.25 13.03 5.15
C ASP A 7 3.44 13.01 3.86
N THR A 8 3.61 14.04 3.04
CA THR A 8 3.10 14.02 1.67
C THR A 8 3.95 13.06 0.85
N ALA A 9 3.31 12.08 0.22
CA ALA A 9 3.96 11.16 -0.69
C ALA A 9 4.63 11.96 -1.83
N PRO A 10 5.92 11.77 -2.11
CA PRO A 10 6.58 12.45 -3.22
C PRO A 10 5.84 12.26 -4.54
N ASP A 11 5.58 13.36 -5.24
CA ASP A 11 5.04 13.30 -6.61
C ASP A 11 6.18 12.99 -7.58
N PHE A 12 5.87 12.30 -8.66
CA PHE A 12 6.83 11.95 -9.69
C PHE A 12 6.16 11.72 -11.05
N GLU A 13 6.93 11.83 -12.10
CA GLU A 13 6.59 11.32 -13.43
C GLU A 13 7.34 10.00 -13.68
N ALA A 14 6.66 9.02 -14.26
CA ALA A 14 7.24 7.72 -14.57
C ALA A 14 6.67 7.10 -15.82
N GLU A 15 7.51 6.34 -16.52
CA GLU A 15 7.07 5.38 -17.54
C GLU A 15 6.56 4.12 -16.85
N THR A 16 5.42 3.64 -17.31
CA THR A 16 4.80 2.41 -16.80
C THR A 16 4.42 1.46 -17.92
N THR A 17 4.02 0.26 -17.57
CA THR A 17 3.47 -0.70 -18.53
C THR A 17 2.19 -0.22 -19.22
N GLU A 18 1.51 0.79 -18.67
CA GLU A 18 0.29 1.38 -19.18
C GLU A 18 0.49 2.80 -19.74
N GLY A 19 1.75 3.21 -19.95
CA GLY A 19 2.13 4.53 -20.46
C GLY A 19 2.69 5.45 -19.37
N LYS A 20 3.00 6.69 -19.75
CA LYS A 20 3.55 7.70 -18.85
C LYS A 20 2.47 8.23 -17.91
N ILE A 21 2.81 8.35 -16.63
CA ILE A 21 1.94 8.94 -15.61
C ILE A 21 2.65 10.05 -14.85
N ARG A 22 1.86 10.97 -14.28
CA ARG A 22 2.23 11.78 -13.12
C ARG A 22 1.47 11.23 -11.90
N PHE A 23 2.17 10.85 -10.87
CA PHE A 23 1.63 10.00 -9.80
C PHE A 23 0.44 10.62 -9.07
N HIS A 24 0.52 11.89 -8.66
CA HIS A 24 -0.58 12.54 -7.97
C HIS A 24 -1.81 12.74 -8.86
N ASP A 25 -1.60 13.05 -10.15
CA ASP A 25 -2.69 13.20 -11.11
C ASP A 25 -3.35 11.84 -11.40
N TRP A 26 -2.52 10.80 -11.60
CA TRP A 26 -2.99 9.44 -11.78
C TRP A 26 -3.78 8.94 -10.56
N LEU A 27 -3.32 9.22 -9.34
CA LEU A 27 -4.02 8.85 -8.11
C LEU A 27 -5.38 9.55 -8.00
N GLY A 28 -5.47 10.82 -8.37
CA GLY A 28 -6.70 11.61 -8.27
C GLY A 28 -7.23 11.64 -6.82
N ASN A 29 -8.52 11.39 -6.65
CA ASN A 29 -9.19 11.32 -5.33
C ASN A 29 -9.30 9.90 -4.77
N SER A 30 -8.56 8.95 -5.33
CA SER A 30 -8.53 7.57 -4.85
C SER A 30 -7.50 7.38 -3.74
N TRP A 31 -7.64 6.33 -2.98
CA TRP A 31 -6.54 5.75 -2.22
C TRP A 31 -5.53 5.12 -3.16
N GLY A 32 -4.29 5.03 -2.74
CA GLY A 32 -3.22 4.43 -3.52
C GLY A 32 -2.40 3.43 -2.73
N ILE A 33 -1.96 2.39 -3.43
CA ILE A 33 -0.96 1.46 -2.93
C ILE A 33 0.20 1.45 -3.91
N LEU A 34 1.33 2.02 -3.48
CA LEU A 34 2.60 1.93 -4.18
C LEU A 34 3.42 0.84 -3.51
N PHE A 35 3.80 -0.20 -4.26
CA PHE A 35 4.57 -1.30 -3.72
C PHE A 35 5.76 -1.65 -4.59
N SER A 36 6.91 -1.90 -3.96
CA SER A 36 8.13 -2.29 -4.67
C SER A 36 8.36 -3.79 -4.65
N HIS A 37 9.04 -4.30 -5.66
CA HIS A 37 9.58 -5.65 -5.68
C HIS A 37 11.07 -5.62 -6.07
N PRO A 38 11.88 -6.54 -5.54
CA PRO A 38 13.34 -6.49 -5.72
C PRO A 38 13.81 -6.59 -7.16
N LYS A 39 13.26 -7.51 -7.95
CA LYS A 39 13.74 -7.78 -9.31
C LYS A 39 12.73 -8.60 -10.11
N ASP A 40 12.66 -8.31 -11.41
CA ASP A 40 11.89 -9.11 -12.37
C ASP A 40 12.49 -10.51 -12.55
N PHE A 41 11.68 -11.43 -13.03
CA PHE A 41 12.04 -12.84 -13.28
C PHE A 41 12.60 -13.56 -12.04
N THR A 42 11.98 -13.32 -10.86
CA THR A 42 12.36 -13.96 -9.61
C THR A 42 11.17 -14.65 -8.95
N PRO A 43 11.38 -15.78 -8.23
CA PRO A 43 10.29 -16.62 -7.76
C PRO A 43 9.30 -15.92 -6.82
N VAL A 44 9.78 -15.27 -5.75
CA VAL A 44 8.91 -14.63 -4.76
C VAL A 44 8.15 -13.46 -5.40
N CYS A 45 8.80 -12.65 -6.22
CA CYS A 45 8.15 -11.54 -6.91
C CYS A 45 7.06 -12.02 -7.88
N THR A 46 7.29 -13.13 -8.59
CA THR A 46 6.26 -13.77 -9.43
C THR A 46 4.99 -14.05 -8.65
N THR A 47 5.12 -14.68 -7.47
CA THR A 47 3.96 -15.00 -6.61
C THR A 47 3.26 -13.75 -6.08
N GLU A 48 4.02 -12.72 -5.73
CA GLU A 48 3.48 -11.45 -5.21
C GLU A 48 2.69 -10.68 -6.27
N LEU A 49 3.27 -10.49 -7.47
CA LEU A 49 2.64 -9.71 -8.51
C LEU A 49 1.35 -10.38 -9.03
N GLY A 50 1.36 -11.69 -9.19
CA GLY A 50 0.15 -12.44 -9.54
C GLY A 50 -0.92 -12.39 -8.44
N THR A 51 -0.51 -12.43 -7.16
CA THR A 51 -1.44 -12.26 -6.03
C THR A 51 -2.07 -10.86 -6.02
N MET A 52 -1.29 -9.80 -6.25
CA MET A 52 -1.82 -8.44 -6.37
C MET A 52 -2.80 -8.31 -7.55
N ALA A 53 -2.49 -8.95 -8.69
CA ALA A 53 -3.40 -8.96 -9.83
C ALA A 53 -4.73 -9.64 -9.52
N ARG A 54 -4.69 -10.76 -8.80
CA ARG A 54 -5.89 -11.47 -8.31
C ARG A 54 -6.70 -10.62 -7.34
N LEU A 55 -6.04 -9.85 -6.48
CA LEU A 55 -6.69 -8.99 -5.47
C LEU A 55 -7.13 -7.63 -6.01
N LYS A 56 -6.77 -7.26 -7.24
CA LYS A 56 -7.14 -5.96 -7.80
C LYS A 56 -8.63 -5.63 -7.69
N PRO A 57 -9.58 -6.54 -7.96
CA PRO A 57 -11.00 -6.25 -7.77
C PRO A 57 -11.37 -5.86 -6.33
N GLU A 58 -10.65 -6.37 -5.32
CA GLU A 58 -10.87 -5.99 -3.91
C GLU A 58 -10.38 -4.57 -3.64
N PHE A 59 -9.28 -4.15 -4.27
CA PHE A 59 -8.82 -2.77 -4.20
C PHE A 59 -9.74 -1.81 -4.96
N ASP A 60 -10.23 -2.21 -6.14
CA ASP A 60 -11.16 -1.40 -6.94
C ASP A 60 -12.48 -1.11 -6.17
N LYS A 61 -13.05 -2.11 -5.49
CA LYS A 61 -14.23 -1.96 -4.62
C LYS A 61 -14.02 -0.92 -3.50
N ARG A 62 -12.78 -0.69 -3.10
CA ARG A 62 -12.35 0.24 -2.06
C ARG A 62 -11.89 1.60 -2.60
N ASN A 63 -12.19 1.91 -3.87
CA ASN A 63 -11.69 3.10 -4.57
C ASN A 63 -10.18 3.26 -4.37
N THR A 64 -9.42 2.18 -4.56
CA THR A 64 -7.98 2.14 -4.32
C THR A 64 -7.24 1.70 -5.59
N LYS A 65 -6.35 2.53 -6.07
CA LYS A 65 -5.45 2.25 -7.19
C LYS A 65 -4.18 1.59 -6.68
N ILE A 66 -3.71 0.58 -7.40
CA ILE A 66 -2.46 -0.11 -7.09
C ILE A 66 -1.44 0.09 -8.20
N ILE A 67 -0.18 0.26 -7.84
CA ILE A 67 0.93 0.46 -8.77
C ILE A 67 2.20 -0.20 -8.22
N GLY A 68 2.84 -1.00 -9.06
CA GLY A 68 4.10 -1.66 -8.75
C GLY A 68 5.31 -0.85 -9.21
N ILE A 69 6.46 -1.07 -8.59
CA ILE A 69 7.73 -0.47 -9.00
C ILE A 69 8.89 -1.42 -8.75
N SER A 70 9.81 -1.45 -9.69
CA SER A 70 11.18 -1.96 -9.47
C SER A 70 12.19 -1.11 -10.23
N VAL A 71 13.46 -1.43 -10.04
CA VAL A 71 14.57 -0.80 -10.79
C VAL A 71 14.72 -1.35 -12.20
N ASP A 72 13.96 -2.40 -12.56
CA ASP A 72 13.99 -2.99 -13.91
C ASP A 72 13.29 -2.06 -14.92
N PRO A 73 13.67 -2.14 -16.21
CA PRO A 73 13.01 -1.40 -17.28
C PRO A 73 11.57 -1.91 -17.52
N VAL A 74 10.70 -1.01 -17.96
CA VAL A 74 9.28 -1.31 -18.29
C VAL A 74 9.13 -2.50 -19.26
N ASP A 75 10.03 -2.63 -20.24
CA ASP A 75 9.98 -3.73 -21.20
C ASP A 75 10.20 -5.11 -20.57
N ASN A 76 10.96 -5.17 -19.48
CA ASN A 76 11.12 -6.41 -18.70
C ASN A 76 9.79 -6.77 -18.01
N HIS A 77 9.13 -5.81 -17.39
CA HIS A 77 7.81 -6.02 -16.78
C HIS A 77 6.79 -6.58 -17.78
N LYS A 78 6.74 -6.01 -19.00
CA LYS A 78 5.84 -6.48 -20.06
C LYS A 78 6.13 -7.92 -20.49
N LYS A 79 7.39 -8.28 -20.65
CA LYS A 79 7.81 -9.65 -20.99
C LYS A 79 7.47 -10.63 -19.86
N TRP A 80 7.75 -10.25 -18.63
CA TRP A 80 7.55 -11.09 -17.47
C TRP A 80 6.07 -11.32 -17.10
N ALA A 81 5.17 -10.45 -17.51
CA ALA A 81 3.73 -10.61 -17.29
C ALA A 81 3.18 -11.95 -17.83
N VAL A 82 3.79 -12.50 -18.88
CA VAL A 82 3.43 -13.81 -19.44
C VAL A 82 3.76 -14.92 -18.45
N ASP A 83 4.98 -14.95 -17.93
CA ASP A 83 5.44 -15.96 -16.97
C ASP A 83 4.62 -15.90 -15.68
N ILE A 84 4.32 -14.68 -15.19
CA ILE A 84 3.47 -14.50 -13.99
C ILE A 84 2.11 -15.14 -14.22
N LYS A 85 1.50 -14.91 -15.38
CA LYS A 85 0.21 -15.51 -15.73
C LYS A 85 0.28 -17.03 -15.78
N GLU A 86 1.32 -17.60 -16.37
CA GLU A 86 1.51 -19.03 -16.45
C GLU A 86 1.67 -19.68 -15.08
N VAL A 87 2.42 -19.06 -14.17
CA VAL A 87 2.72 -19.59 -12.84
C VAL A 87 1.59 -19.39 -11.84
N VAL A 88 0.96 -18.20 -11.82
CA VAL A 88 -0.01 -17.81 -10.78
C VAL A 88 -1.45 -17.79 -11.31
N GLY A 89 -1.64 -17.79 -12.61
CA GLY A 89 -2.95 -17.71 -13.26
C GLY A 89 -3.45 -16.28 -13.50
N PHE A 90 -2.72 -15.25 -13.03
CA PHE A 90 -3.10 -13.85 -13.18
C PHE A 90 -1.90 -13.03 -13.65
N ALA A 91 -2.02 -12.35 -14.80
CA ALA A 91 -1.05 -11.34 -15.21
C ALA A 91 -1.27 -10.04 -14.45
N PRO A 92 -0.22 -9.23 -14.20
CA PRO A 92 -0.39 -7.87 -13.70
C PRO A 92 -1.39 -7.09 -14.56
N ASN A 93 -2.42 -6.55 -13.91
CA ASN A 93 -3.52 -5.79 -14.49
C ASN A 93 -3.60 -4.38 -13.89
N TYR A 94 -2.44 -3.87 -13.55
CA TYR A 94 -2.17 -2.56 -12.96
C TYR A 94 -0.84 -2.04 -13.50
N PRO A 95 -0.59 -0.71 -13.47
CA PRO A 95 0.66 -0.15 -13.98
C PRO A 95 1.86 -0.61 -13.14
N MET A 96 2.96 -0.89 -13.83
CA MET A 96 4.26 -1.21 -13.22
C MET A 96 5.29 -0.20 -13.71
N ILE A 97 5.92 0.48 -12.76
CA ILE A 97 6.94 1.51 -12.99
C ILE A 97 8.31 0.85 -13.18
N GLY A 98 9.01 1.24 -14.24
CA GLY A 98 10.44 1.01 -14.38
C GLY A 98 11.22 2.21 -13.84
N ASP A 99 12.11 1.98 -12.87
CA ASP A 99 12.94 3.04 -12.25
C ASP A 99 14.45 2.74 -12.36
N PRO A 100 14.99 2.58 -13.58
CA PRO A 100 16.42 2.22 -13.78
C PRO A 100 17.37 3.31 -13.28
N GLU A 101 16.93 4.54 -13.17
CA GLU A 101 17.70 5.66 -12.63
C GLU A 101 17.60 5.80 -11.10
N LEU A 102 16.82 4.94 -10.43
CA LEU A 102 16.63 4.91 -8.99
C LEU A 102 16.03 6.22 -8.38
N LYS A 103 15.42 7.06 -9.18
CA LYS A 103 14.89 8.35 -8.72
C LYS A 103 13.75 8.17 -7.72
N ILE A 104 12.77 7.35 -8.10
CA ILE A 104 11.59 7.10 -7.29
C ILE A 104 11.96 6.20 -6.09
N SER A 105 12.71 5.14 -6.34
CA SER A 105 13.17 4.21 -5.30
C SER A 105 13.95 4.93 -4.19
N LYS A 106 14.80 5.91 -4.54
CA LYS A 106 15.52 6.76 -3.56
C LYS A 106 14.58 7.70 -2.83
N ALA A 107 13.67 8.37 -3.55
CA ALA A 107 12.72 9.32 -2.96
C ALA A 107 11.82 8.64 -1.91
N TYR A 108 11.47 7.38 -2.13
CA TYR A 108 10.63 6.58 -1.23
C TYR A 108 11.42 5.71 -0.23
N GLY A 109 12.75 5.77 -0.26
CA GLY A 109 13.58 4.98 0.67
C GLY A 109 13.44 3.46 0.49
N MET A 110 13.26 3.00 -0.74
CA MET A 110 13.01 1.59 -1.06
C MET A 110 14.28 0.76 -1.22
N LEU A 111 15.45 1.37 -1.15
CA LEU A 111 16.72 0.68 -1.36
C LEU A 111 17.28 0.15 -0.03
N PRO A 112 18.01 -0.99 -0.03
CA PRO A 112 18.69 -1.48 1.16
C PRO A 112 19.70 -0.47 1.72
N ALA A 113 19.95 -0.51 3.04
CA ALA A 113 20.94 0.37 3.68
C ALA A 113 22.36 0.19 3.12
N SER A 114 22.67 -1.00 2.59
CA SER A 114 23.94 -1.27 1.90
C SER A 114 24.07 -0.58 0.55
N THR A 115 23.00 -0.03 -0.01
CA THR A 115 23.01 0.69 -1.27
C THR A 115 23.51 2.11 -1.02
N SER A 116 24.83 2.30 -1.00
CA SER A 116 25.47 3.60 -0.85
C SER A 116 26.00 4.13 -2.18
N GLY A 117 26.13 5.44 -2.32
CA GLY A 117 26.71 6.11 -3.47
C GLY A 117 25.75 6.41 -4.63
N SER A 118 26.29 6.71 -5.81
CA SER A 118 25.51 6.99 -7.01
C SER A 118 25.07 5.70 -7.71
N SER A 119 24.06 5.82 -8.57
CA SER A 119 23.65 4.73 -9.46
C SER A 119 24.62 4.52 -10.63
N GLU A 120 25.65 5.35 -10.74
CA GLU A 120 26.62 5.32 -11.82
C GLU A 120 27.44 4.01 -11.78
N GLY A 121 27.45 3.28 -12.87
CA GLY A 121 28.16 2.00 -12.99
C GLY A 121 27.47 0.80 -12.31
N ARG A 122 26.29 0.96 -11.66
CA ARG A 122 25.55 -0.15 -11.05
C ARG A 122 24.55 -0.77 -12.01
N THR A 123 24.44 -2.09 -11.92
CA THR A 123 23.40 -2.83 -12.65
C THR A 123 22.10 -2.88 -11.82
N PRO A 124 20.94 -3.16 -12.44
CA PRO A 124 19.71 -3.42 -11.67
C PRO A 124 19.88 -4.50 -10.59
N ALA A 125 20.77 -5.46 -10.78
CA ALA A 125 21.07 -6.49 -9.78
C ALA A 125 21.70 -5.92 -8.51
N ASP A 126 22.49 -4.85 -8.63
CA ASP A 126 23.15 -4.20 -7.48
C ASP A 126 22.21 -3.29 -6.69
N ASN A 127 21.10 -2.88 -7.30
CA ASN A 127 20.20 -1.84 -6.78
C ASN A 127 18.76 -2.34 -6.56
N GLN A 128 18.59 -3.61 -6.26
CA GLN A 128 17.28 -4.18 -6.00
C GLN A 128 16.58 -3.48 -4.82
N THR A 129 15.31 -3.11 -5.02
CA THR A 129 14.49 -2.56 -3.93
C THR A 129 14.15 -3.65 -2.91
N VAL A 130 13.94 -3.25 -1.66
CA VAL A 130 13.26 -4.11 -0.67
C VAL A 130 11.76 -4.16 -0.97
N ARG A 131 11.00 -4.98 -0.23
CA ARG A 131 9.56 -5.15 -0.45
C ARG A 131 8.78 -4.14 0.38
N ASN A 132 8.67 -2.92 -0.13
CA ASN A 132 7.87 -1.86 0.51
C ASN A 132 6.40 -1.94 0.08
N VAL A 133 5.52 -1.45 0.96
CA VAL A 133 4.15 -1.07 0.65
C VAL A 133 3.89 0.29 1.29
N PHE A 134 3.47 1.25 0.49
CA PHE A 134 2.96 2.54 0.96
C PHE A 134 1.46 2.61 0.68
N ILE A 135 0.65 2.80 1.71
CA ILE A 135 -0.76 3.17 1.55
C ILE A 135 -0.85 4.68 1.65
N ILE A 136 -1.41 5.29 0.61
CA ILE A 136 -1.49 6.74 0.42
C ILE A 136 -2.97 7.12 0.36
N GLY A 137 -3.36 8.11 1.16
CA GLY A 137 -4.73 8.61 1.18
C GLY A 137 -5.06 9.53 0.00
N PRO A 138 -6.35 9.86 -0.21
CA PRO A 138 -6.77 10.83 -1.21
C PRO A 138 -6.13 12.22 -1.04
N ASP A 139 -5.74 12.56 0.20
CA ASP A 139 -5.01 13.77 0.58
C ASP A 139 -3.50 13.72 0.22
N LYS A 140 -3.07 12.69 -0.51
CA LYS A 140 -1.68 12.44 -0.90
C LYS A 140 -0.74 12.18 0.28
N LYS A 141 -1.26 11.91 1.47
CA LYS A 141 -0.44 11.61 2.65
C LYS A 141 -0.25 10.13 2.84
N ILE A 142 0.94 9.76 3.28
CA ILE A 142 1.29 8.39 3.66
C ILE A 142 0.50 8.02 4.92
N LYS A 143 -0.27 6.94 4.85
CA LYS A 143 -1.09 6.41 5.94
C LYS A 143 -0.51 5.15 6.56
N LEU A 144 0.27 4.39 5.82
CA LEU A 144 0.94 3.18 6.26
C LEU A 144 2.22 2.97 5.46
N ILE A 145 3.23 2.42 6.11
CA ILE A 145 4.46 1.91 5.49
C ILE A 145 4.70 0.50 6.03
N LEU A 146 4.82 -0.47 5.13
CA LEU A 146 5.30 -1.82 5.45
C LEU A 146 6.61 -2.05 4.72
N VAL A 147 7.58 -2.66 5.40
CA VAL A 147 8.89 -2.99 4.82
C VAL A 147 9.22 -4.43 5.15
N TYR A 148 9.42 -5.23 4.11
CA TYR A 148 9.81 -6.63 4.22
C TYR A 148 11.19 -6.83 3.58
N PRO A 149 12.01 -7.76 4.12
CA PRO A 149 13.26 -8.13 3.48
C PRO A 149 13.00 -8.84 2.15
N MET A 150 14.00 -8.85 1.27
CA MET A 150 13.88 -9.44 -0.07
C MET A 150 13.48 -10.92 -0.08
N THR A 151 13.83 -11.64 0.98
CA THR A 151 13.59 -13.09 1.12
C THR A 151 12.18 -13.45 1.57
N THR A 152 11.38 -12.48 2.02
CA THR A 152 10.08 -12.73 2.65
C THR A 152 8.95 -12.16 1.80
N GLY A 153 8.11 -13.03 1.23
CA GLY A 153 6.87 -12.63 0.55
C GLY A 153 5.88 -11.98 1.51
N ARG A 154 5.18 -10.96 1.02
CA ARG A 154 4.23 -10.16 1.81
C ARG A 154 2.90 -10.87 1.99
N ASN A 155 2.22 -10.55 3.08
CA ASN A 155 0.83 -10.92 3.31
C ASN A 155 -0.08 -9.79 2.78
N PHE A 156 -0.65 -9.97 1.60
CA PHE A 156 -1.53 -8.95 0.99
C PHE A 156 -2.94 -8.94 1.57
N ASP A 157 -3.38 -10.00 2.26
CA ASP A 157 -4.65 -9.98 3.01
C ASP A 157 -4.55 -8.97 4.18
N GLU A 158 -3.36 -8.84 4.79
CA GLU A 158 -3.09 -7.80 5.79
C GLU A 158 -3.12 -6.40 5.15
N VAL A 159 -2.64 -6.23 3.93
CA VAL A 159 -2.73 -4.94 3.22
C VAL A 159 -4.18 -4.54 2.99
N VAL A 160 -5.04 -5.47 2.58
CA VAL A 160 -6.49 -5.24 2.43
C VAL A 160 -7.13 -4.92 3.79
N ARG A 161 -6.81 -5.71 4.83
CA ARG A 161 -7.32 -5.50 6.19
C ARG A 161 -6.99 -4.11 6.74
N VAL A 162 -5.75 -3.68 6.58
CA VAL A 162 -5.32 -2.36 7.06
C VAL A 162 -5.94 -1.24 6.22
N LEU A 163 -6.09 -1.42 4.91
CA LEU A 163 -6.79 -0.47 4.06
C LEU A 163 -8.24 -0.28 4.54
N ASP A 164 -8.95 -1.36 4.85
CA ASP A 164 -10.31 -1.30 5.42
C ASP A 164 -10.34 -0.51 6.73
N SER A 165 -9.38 -0.76 7.62
CA SER A 165 -9.23 -0.04 8.87
C SER A 165 -8.99 1.47 8.64
N LEU A 166 -8.08 1.82 7.74
CA LEU A 166 -7.74 3.21 7.43
C LEU A 166 -8.94 3.96 6.82
N GLN A 167 -9.68 3.31 5.93
CA GLN A 167 -10.88 3.90 5.31
C GLN A 167 -12.01 4.08 6.33
N LEU A 168 -12.21 3.12 7.21
CA LEU A 168 -13.20 3.20 8.28
C LEU A 168 -12.90 4.35 9.25
N THR A 169 -11.66 4.42 9.72
CA THR A 169 -11.22 5.45 10.69
C THR A 169 -11.11 6.85 10.08
N ALA A 170 -10.95 6.95 8.76
CA ALA A 170 -11.01 8.23 8.06
C ALA A 170 -12.45 8.80 7.96
N LYS A 171 -13.47 7.94 7.95
CA LYS A 171 -14.87 8.33 7.85
C LYS A 171 -15.54 8.48 9.21
N HIS A 172 -15.16 7.67 10.17
CA HIS A 172 -15.81 7.55 11.45
C HIS A 172 -14.83 7.82 12.59
N ARG A 173 -15.34 8.37 13.68
CA ARG A 173 -14.54 8.69 14.88
C ARG A 173 -14.34 7.44 15.75
N VAL A 174 -13.74 6.40 15.15
CA VAL A 174 -13.46 5.11 15.78
C VAL A 174 -12.01 4.70 15.54
N SER A 175 -11.56 3.70 16.29
CA SER A 175 -10.29 3.00 16.11
C SER A 175 -10.56 1.51 16.00
N THR A 176 -9.77 0.80 15.22
CA THR A 176 -9.87 -0.66 15.11
C THR A 176 -8.97 -1.33 16.16
N PRO A 177 -9.46 -2.34 16.90
CA PRO A 177 -8.64 -3.08 17.84
C PRO A 177 -7.59 -3.96 17.13
N ALA A 178 -6.69 -4.53 17.92
CA ALA A 178 -5.71 -5.50 17.40
C ALA A 178 -6.41 -6.66 16.68
N ASN A 179 -5.85 -7.07 15.53
CA ASN A 179 -6.37 -8.15 14.68
C ASN A 179 -7.79 -7.95 14.13
N TRP A 180 -8.36 -6.76 14.28
CA TRP A 180 -9.69 -6.44 13.77
C TRP A 180 -9.85 -6.83 12.30
N LYS A 181 -11.01 -7.37 11.98
CA LYS A 181 -11.46 -7.66 10.62
C LYS A 181 -12.74 -6.89 10.33
N GLN A 182 -12.97 -6.60 9.05
CA GLN A 182 -14.17 -5.88 8.63
C GLN A 182 -15.43 -6.62 9.08
N GLY A 183 -16.36 -5.86 9.71
CA GLY A 183 -17.58 -6.38 10.31
C GLY A 183 -17.51 -6.57 11.82
N GLU A 184 -16.32 -6.59 12.42
CA GLU A 184 -16.14 -6.71 13.86
C GLU A 184 -16.33 -5.39 14.60
N ASP A 185 -16.58 -5.46 15.90
CA ASP A 185 -16.74 -4.30 16.78
C ASP A 185 -15.48 -3.42 16.74
N VAL A 186 -15.69 -2.12 16.95
CA VAL A 186 -14.64 -1.09 16.97
C VAL A 186 -14.65 -0.31 18.27
N ILE A 187 -13.59 0.45 18.52
CA ILE A 187 -13.42 1.28 19.70
C ILE A 187 -13.74 2.73 19.35
N ILE A 188 -14.57 3.39 20.13
CA ILE A 188 -14.78 4.85 19.99
C ILE A 188 -13.44 5.55 20.21
N ALA A 189 -13.08 6.46 19.30
CA ALA A 189 -11.80 7.18 19.39
C ALA A 189 -11.68 7.92 20.72
N GLY A 190 -10.47 7.91 21.30
CA GLY A 190 -10.20 8.54 22.59
C GLY A 190 -10.47 10.05 22.63
N SER A 191 -10.44 10.71 21.46
CA SER A 191 -10.77 12.13 21.31
C SER A 191 -12.27 12.47 21.40
N VAL A 192 -13.15 11.46 21.42
CA VAL A 192 -14.61 11.63 21.53
C VAL A 192 -14.99 11.63 23.00
N SER A 193 -15.62 12.71 23.51
CA SER A 193 -16.14 12.77 24.87
C SER A 193 -17.31 11.81 25.07
N ASP A 194 -17.66 11.50 26.33
CA ASP A 194 -18.81 10.63 26.62
C ASP A 194 -20.13 11.25 26.19
N GLU A 195 -20.24 12.57 26.26
CA GLU A 195 -21.42 13.30 25.80
C GLU A 195 -21.57 13.24 24.27
N GLU A 196 -20.47 13.41 23.55
CA GLU A 196 -20.45 13.24 22.09
C GLU A 196 -20.73 11.78 21.69
N ALA A 197 -20.13 10.83 22.40
CA ALA A 197 -20.35 9.41 22.14
C ALA A 197 -21.84 9.03 22.27
N LYS A 198 -22.53 9.51 23.29
CA LYS A 198 -23.98 9.30 23.46
C LYS A 198 -24.80 9.92 22.32
N LYS A 199 -24.35 11.04 21.74
CA LYS A 199 -25.01 11.65 20.58
C LYS A 199 -24.79 10.85 19.30
N ILE A 200 -23.58 10.37 19.08
CA ILE A 200 -23.22 9.62 17.87
C ILE A 200 -23.79 8.18 17.92
N TRP A 201 -23.76 7.56 19.11
CA TRP A 201 -24.27 6.21 19.36
C TRP A 201 -25.40 6.23 20.41
N PRO A 202 -26.62 6.72 20.07
CA PRO A 202 -27.72 6.83 21.00
C PRO A 202 -28.21 5.47 21.52
N GLN A 203 -27.94 4.39 20.81
CA GLN A 203 -28.19 3.02 21.25
C GLN A 203 -27.25 2.54 22.36
N GLY A 204 -26.27 3.38 22.72
CA GLY A 204 -25.24 3.08 23.73
C GLY A 204 -24.01 2.37 23.20
N PHE A 205 -23.08 2.11 24.09
CA PHE A 205 -21.82 1.40 23.85
C PHE A 205 -21.45 0.54 25.06
N LYS A 206 -20.66 -0.50 24.83
CA LYS A 206 -20.09 -1.31 25.91
C LYS A 206 -18.83 -0.62 26.46
N ALA A 207 -18.70 -0.49 27.76
CA ALA A 207 -17.54 0.13 28.40
C ALA A 207 -16.96 -0.79 29.50
N PRO A 208 -16.18 -1.81 29.13
CA PRO A 208 -15.54 -2.70 30.11
C PRO A 208 -14.54 -1.96 31.01
N ARG A 209 -14.05 -0.82 30.54
CA ARG A 209 -13.24 0.16 31.28
C ARG A 209 -13.61 1.57 30.81
N PRO A 210 -13.41 2.62 31.60
CA PRO A 210 -13.72 3.99 31.20
C PRO A 210 -13.02 4.44 29.91
N TYR A 211 -11.85 3.90 29.61
CA TYR A 211 -11.06 4.23 28.44
C TYR A 211 -11.26 3.26 27.25
N ILE A 212 -12.10 2.23 27.38
CA ILE A 212 -12.44 1.28 26.32
C ILE A 212 -13.94 1.32 26.10
N ARG A 213 -14.35 1.97 25.01
CA ARG A 213 -15.77 2.10 24.64
C ARG A 213 -15.97 1.44 23.29
N ILE A 214 -16.75 0.36 23.27
CA ILE A 214 -16.89 -0.56 22.13
C ILE A 214 -18.28 -0.38 21.53
N VAL A 215 -18.32 -0.28 20.20
CA VAL A 215 -19.54 -0.20 19.40
C VAL A 215 -19.44 -1.14 18.20
N PRO A 216 -20.57 -1.59 17.64
CA PRO A 216 -20.59 -2.25 16.35
C PRO A 216 -19.94 -1.36 15.29
N GLN A 217 -19.28 -1.98 14.29
CA GLN A 217 -18.72 -1.23 13.17
C GLN A 217 -19.80 -0.33 12.54
N PRO A 218 -19.54 0.98 12.39
CA PRO A 218 -20.42 1.86 11.65
C PRO A 218 -20.59 1.37 10.21
N ARG A 219 -21.81 1.44 9.68
CA ARG A 219 -22.07 1.17 8.27
C ARG A 219 -21.66 2.40 7.46
N GLY A 220 -20.87 2.18 6.39
CA GLY A 220 -20.34 3.22 5.51
C GLY A 220 -21.31 3.73 4.50
#